data_6aaadc2e7038a8e2b052fd77352ff90f
#
_entry.id   6aaadc2e7038a8e2b052fd77352ff90f
#
_cell.length_a   1.000
_cell.length_b   1.000
_cell.length_c   1.000
_cell.angle_alpha   90.00
_cell.angle_beta   90.00
_cell.angle_gamma   90.00
#
_symmetry.space_group_name_H-M   'P 1'
#
loop_
_entity.id
_entity.type
_entity.pdbx_description
1 polymer ?
#
loop_
_entity_poly.entity_id
_entity_poly.type
_entity_poly.pdbx_seq_one_letter_code
_entity_poly.pdbx_strand_id
1 'polypeptide(L)'
;MDNLSQIAGGELATSPKDFESKMKEMMRSEVERITNSIMKAELSKSLGFEKNEQGKAKEAGDSRNGSYDRVVDTSFGPIKVSMPRDRNGDFESKVLPPYMRRTYEVEDLVLRLYRSGLSDQDCADITEALYSEKYSKSTISSITDVLEEDVKSYRERPIEGAWFAVFLDSTYVPLRRKTVQKEAINIAMGITMSGERKMLGYSITPQESTEEWGMLLDDFMKRGLKSAKIVVSDGLAGISSVLDSKLPGARHQRCFVHLARNLGAKVMKPDQAEIMQEFMDLSRKKGAEEAISAYSSFVKKWGLLYPSVRKWSEEISPDEIFAFYGFPEGLRAKIYTNNCIEGFNKQIKRMIKKHIQFVDEKAEEKVLVSIFLHYDEKVGKRKTRGWEMIEATENKD
;
A
#
# COMPACT_ATOMS: atom_id res chain seq x y z
N MET A 1 0.07 -43.48 -27.65
CA MET A 1 1.18 -43.58 -26.67
C MET A 1 2.55 -43.23 -27.25
N ASP A 2 2.66 -42.89 -28.53
CA ASP A 2 3.96 -42.77 -29.24
C ASP A 2 4.62 -41.39 -29.22
N ASN A 3 3.95 -40.36 -28.71
CA ASN A 3 4.53 -39.02 -28.68
C ASN A 3 5.46 -38.74 -27.48
N LEU A 4 5.31 -39.49 -26.39
CA LEU A 4 6.18 -39.30 -25.21
C LEU A 4 7.54 -40.00 -25.39
N SER A 5 7.61 -41.07 -26.17
CA SER A 5 8.86 -41.76 -26.45
C SER A 5 9.75 -41.06 -27.48
N GLN A 6 9.17 -40.28 -28.39
CA GLN A 6 9.95 -39.43 -29.31
C GLN A 6 10.50 -38.17 -28.63
N ILE A 7 9.80 -37.66 -27.59
CA ILE A 7 10.25 -36.54 -26.79
C ILE A 7 11.40 -36.94 -25.84
N ALA A 8 11.46 -38.21 -25.41
CA ALA A 8 12.54 -38.75 -24.57
C ALA A 8 13.82 -39.13 -25.32
N GLY A 9 13.86 -39.05 -26.67
CA GLY A 9 15.01 -39.36 -27.51
C GLY A 9 16.14 -38.33 -27.55
N GLY A 10 16.02 -37.21 -26.82
CA GLY A 10 17.13 -36.29 -26.56
C GLY A 10 17.98 -36.82 -25.42
N GLU A 11 19.30 -36.53 -25.46
CA GLU A 11 20.29 -36.89 -24.43
C GLU A 11 19.72 -36.88 -23.03
N LEU A 12 19.89 -37.95 -22.28
CA LEU A 12 19.50 -38.07 -20.89
C LEU A 12 20.07 -36.92 -20.08
N ALA A 13 19.24 -36.31 -19.23
CA ALA A 13 19.70 -35.24 -18.36
C ALA A 13 20.84 -35.71 -17.47
N THR A 14 21.94 -34.98 -17.46
CA THR A 14 23.18 -35.38 -16.77
C THR A 14 23.27 -34.77 -15.36
N SER A 15 22.39 -33.84 -15.02
CA SER A 15 22.31 -33.19 -13.69
C SER A 15 20.90 -32.63 -13.43
N PRO A 16 20.54 -32.35 -12.17
CA PRO A 16 19.27 -31.69 -11.85
C PRO A 16 19.05 -30.38 -12.62
N LYS A 17 20.07 -29.55 -12.78
CA LYS A 17 20.00 -28.31 -13.56
C LYS A 17 19.76 -28.55 -15.05
N ASP A 18 20.40 -29.55 -15.62
CA ASP A 18 20.20 -29.97 -17.03
C ASP A 18 18.77 -30.49 -17.23
N PHE A 19 18.26 -31.26 -16.29
CA PHE A 19 16.86 -31.71 -16.28
C PHE A 19 15.88 -30.55 -16.25
N GLU A 20 16.05 -29.59 -15.33
CA GLU A 20 15.19 -28.39 -15.24
C GLU A 20 15.24 -27.55 -16.51
N SER A 21 16.43 -27.36 -17.09
CA SER A 21 16.61 -26.61 -18.34
C SER A 21 15.89 -27.30 -19.52
N LYS A 22 16.07 -28.58 -19.67
CA LYS A 22 15.41 -29.39 -20.75
C LYS A 22 13.90 -29.39 -20.57
N MET A 23 13.42 -29.57 -19.34
CA MET A 23 11.99 -29.52 -19.03
C MET A 23 11.39 -28.15 -19.37
N LYS A 24 12.08 -27.05 -19.02
CA LYS A 24 11.64 -25.69 -19.33
C LYS A 24 11.58 -25.43 -20.84
N GLU A 25 12.56 -25.94 -21.58
CA GLU A 25 12.58 -25.82 -23.04
C GLU A 25 11.47 -26.63 -23.71
N MET A 26 11.20 -27.85 -23.22
CA MET A 26 10.07 -28.66 -23.68
C MET A 26 8.74 -27.97 -23.42
N MET A 27 8.53 -27.44 -22.22
CA MET A 27 7.30 -26.66 -21.86
C MET A 27 7.15 -25.47 -22.78
N ARG A 28 8.20 -24.68 -22.98
CA ARG A 28 8.20 -23.55 -23.90
C ARG A 28 7.80 -23.94 -25.33
N SER A 29 8.42 -24.97 -25.87
CA SER A 29 8.10 -25.47 -27.21
C SER A 29 6.66 -25.96 -27.34
N GLU A 30 6.14 -26.63 -26.32
CA GLU A 30 4.75 -27.12 -26.33
C GLU A 30 3.75 -25.95 -26.17
N VAL A 31 4.03 -24.96 -25.32
CA VAL A 31 3.22 -23.74 -25.19
C VAL A 31 3.19 -22.97 -26.51
N GLU A 32 4.34 -22.84 -27.18
CA GLU A 32 4.43 -22.23 -28.52
C GLU A 32 3.54 -22.95 -29.52
N ARG A 33 3.65 -24.30 -29.59
CA ARG A 33 2.87 -25.14 -30.48
C ARG A 33 1.36 -25.00 -30.24
N ILE A 34 0.94 -25.09 -28.96
CA ILE A 34 -0.47 -24.95 -28.55
C ILE A 34 -0.99 -23.58 -28.91
N THR A 35 -0.25 -22.51 -28.56
CA THR A 35 -0.65 -21.14 -28.85
C THR A 35 -0.85 -20.92 -30.35
N ASN A 36 0.10 -21.36 -31.18
CA ASN A 36 -0.01 -21.26 -32.63
C ASN A 36 -1.22 -22.03 -33.19
N SER A 37 -1.56 -23.17 -32.56
CA SER A 37 -2.75 -23.95 -32.93
C SER A 37 -4.03 -23.22 -32.59
N ILE A 38 -4.11 -22.59 -31.40
CA ILE A 38 -5.25 -21.80 -30.97
C ILE A 38 -5.46 -20.58 -31.90
N MET A 39 -4.38 -19.88 -32.28
CA MET A 39 -4.46 -18.74 -33.19
C MET A 39 -5.09 -19.13 -34.53
N LYS A 40 -4.70 -20.31 -35.09
CA LYS A 40 -5.29 -20.83 -36.34
C LYS A 40 -6.76 -21.20 -36.16
N ALA A 41 -7.13 -21.80 -35.04
CA ALA A 41 -8.52 -22.14 -34.73
C ALA A 41 -9.41 -20.89 -34.52
N GLU A 42 -8.90 -19.87 -33.87
CA GLU A 42 -9.63 -18.60 -33.72
C GLU A 42 -9.95 -17.97 -35.09
N LEU A 43 -8.95 -17.91 -36.00
CA LEU A 43 -9.18 -17.39 -37.34
C LEU A 43 -10.18 -18.27 -38.10
N SER A 44 -10.08 -19.59 -38.04
CA SER A 44 -11.05 -20.50 -38.68
C SER A 44 -12.46 -20.26 -38.18
N LYS A 45 -12.62 -20.08 -36.87
CA LYS A 45 -13.91 -19.77 -36.24
C LYS A 45 -14.45 -18.40 -36.66
N SER A 46 -13.60 -17.40 -36.78
CA SER A 46 -13.98 -16.06 -37.25
C SER A 46 -14.47 -16.06 -38.69
N LEU A 47 -13.74 -16.77 -39.55
CA LEU A 47 -14.07 -16.87 -40.97
C LEU A 47 -15.24 -17.83 -41.28
N GLY A 48 -15.56 -18.73 -40.35
CA GLY A 48 -16.61 -19.73 -40.53
C GLY A 48 -16.22 -20.94 -41.42
N PHE A 49 -14.94 -21.09 -41.78
CA PHE A 49 -14.45 -22.20 -42.62
C PHE A 49 -12.99 -22.57 -42.30
N GLU A 50 -12.65 -23.85 -42.54
CA GLU A 50 -11.31 -24.39 -42.34
C GLU A 50 -10.34 -24.05 -43.50
N LYS A 51 -9.04 -24.23 -43.25
CA LYS A 51 -8.03 -24.11 -44.32
C LYS A 51 -8.29 -25.17 -45.37
N ASN A 52 -8.34 -24.78 -46.65
CA ASN A 52 -8.60 -25.63 -47.83
C ASN A 52 -10.08 -25.78 -48.22
N GLU A 53 -11.05 -25.17 -47.55
CA GLU A 53 -12.46 -25.11 -47.97
C GLU A 53 -12.71 -23.93 -48.93
N GLN A 54 -12.12 -23.98 -50.13
CA GLN A 54 -12.13 -22.84 -51.07
C GLN A 54 -13.53 -22.37 -51.54
N GLY A 55 -14.52 -23.26 -51.51
CA GLY A 55 -15.89 -22.91 -51.85
C GLY A 55 -16.53 -21.93 -50.86
N LYS A 56 -16.30 -22.17 -49.55
CA LYS A 56 -16.87 -21.35 -48.49
C LYS A 56 -16.21 -19.98 -48.36
N ALA A 57 -14.96 -19.82 -48.81
CA ALA A 57 -14.28 -18.53 -48.77
C ALA A 57 -14.94 -17.45 -49.68
N LYS A 58 -15.56 -17.90 -50.76
CA LYS A 58 -16.31 -17.02 -51.66
C LYS A 58 -17.65 -16.58 -51.07
N GLU A 59 -18.30 -17.44 -50.30
CA GLU A 59 -19.58 -17.19 -49.66
C GLU A 59 -19.40 -16.30 -48.40
N ALA A 60 -18.28 -16.46 -47.67
CA ALA A 60 -18.00 -15.71 -46.46
C ALA A 60 -17.60 -14.23 -46.68
N GLY A 61 -17.24 -13.85 -47.91
CA GLY A 61 -16.82 -12.49 -48.25
C GLY A 61 -15.44 -12.08 -47.68
N ASP A 62 -14.75 -13.00 -47.02
CA ASP A 62 -13.43 -12.79 -46.46
C ASP A 62 -12.54 -14.06 -46.60
N SER A 63 -11.24 -13.90 -46.44
CA SER A 63 -10.29 -15.01 -46.60
C SER A 63 -9.01 -14.80 -45.79
N ARG A 64 -8.28 -15.88 -45.54
CA ARG A 64 -6.97 -15.83 -44.88
C ARG A 64 -5.97 -15.01 -45.70
N ASN A 65 -5.21 -14.13 -45.00
CA ASN A 65 -4.21 -13.25 -45.63
C ASN A 65 -2.81 -13.45 -44.98
N GLY A 66 -2.36 -14.70 -44.88
CA GLY A 66 -1.06 -15.00 -44.29
C GLY A 66 -1.01 -14.81 -42.78
N SER A 67 0.20 -14.65 -42.27
CA SER A 67 0.47 -14.39 -40.84
C SER A 67 1.74 -13.56 -40.70
N TYR A 68 1.90 -12.93 -39.54
CA TYR A 68 3.17 -12.31 -39.13
C TYR A 68 3.63 -12.91 -37.80
N ASP A 69 4.92 -12.94 -37.61
CA ASP A 69 5.51 -13.50 -36.40
C ASP A 69 5.68 -12.42 -35.33
N ARG A 70 5.40 -12.76 -34.10
CA ARG A 70 5.53 -11.93 -32.91
C ARG A 70 6.12 -12.78 -31.78
N VAL A 71 6.99 -12.17 -30.97
CA VAL A 71 7.48 -12.81 -29.74
C VAL A 71 6.57 -12.38 -28.60
N VAL A 72 6.19 -13.34 -27.76
CA VAL A 72 5.41 -13.16 -26.55
C VAL A 72 6.14 -13.77 -25.37
N ASP A 73 6.39 -12.99 -24.33
CA ASP A 73 7.04 -13.44 -23.12
C ASP A 73 6.05 -14.22 -22.25
N THR A 74 6.43 -15.42 -21.84
CA THR A 74 5.62 -16.31 -20.99
C THR A 74 6.39 -16.73 -19.75
N SER A 75 5.71 -17.35 -18.79
CA SER A 75 6.35 -17.94 -17.60
C SER A 75 7.35 -19.07 -17.93
N PHE A 76 7.36 -19.57 -19.17
CA PHE A 76 8.33 -20.56 -19.65
C PHE A 76 9.45 -19.95 -20.52
N GLY A 77 9.44 -18.64 -20.69
CA GLY A 77 10.33 -17.87 -21.56
C GLY A 77 9.62 -17.38 -22.83
N PRO A 78 10.34 -16.69 -23.73
CA PRO A 78 9.77 -16.12 -24.94
C PRO A 78 9.37 -17.21 -25.94
N ILE A 79 8.16 -17.09 -26.49
CA ILE A 79 7.63 -17.95 -27.54
C ILE A 79 7.41 -17.16 -28.83
N LYS A 80 7.56 -17.84 -29.97
CA LYS A 80 7.30 -17.24 -31.29
C LYS A 80 5.88 -17.57 -31.73
N VAL A 81 5.02 -16.56 -31.81
CA VAL A 81 3.63 -16.73 -32.19
C VAL A 81 3.41 -16.19 -33.61
N SER A 82 2.86 -17.05 -34.46
CA SER A 82 2.47 -16.71 -35.83
C SER A 82 1.03 -16.20 -35.83
N MET A 83 0.88 -14.87 -35.80
CA MET A 83 -0.41 -14.17 -35.75
C MET A 83 -1.09 -14.22 -37.14
N PRO A 84 -2.18 -14.97 -37.29
CA PRO A 84 -2.85 -15.05 -38.58
C PRO A 84 -3.62 -13.76 -38.87
N ARG A 85 -3.85 -13.49 -40.16
CA ARG A 85 -4.61 -12.35 -40.64
C ARG A 85 -5.70 -12.80 -41.64
N ASP A 86 -6.81 -12.11 -41.62
CA ASP A 86 -7.82 -12.11 -42.66
C ASP A 86 -7.53 -11.02 -43.70
N ARG A 87 -8.25 -11.02 -44.78
CA ARG A 87 -8.05 -10.09 -45.90
C ARG A 87 -8.68 -8.75 -45.62
N ASN A 88 -9.79 -8.72 -44.91
CA ASN A 88 -10.51 -7.49 -44.56
C ASN A 88 -9.86 -6.75 -43.41
N GLY A 89 -9.06 -7.42 -42.55
CA GLY A 89 -8.39 -6.84 -41.36
C GLY A 89 -9.31 -6.73 -40.16
N ASP A 90 -10.42 -7.46 -40.13
CA ASP A 90 -11.42 -7.43 -39.04
C ASP A 90 -11.10 -8.44 -37.95
N PHE A 91 -10.22 -9.40 -38.20
CA PHE A 91 -9.86 -10.42 -37.23
C PHE A 91 -8.93 -9.90 -36.14
N GLU A 92 -9.41 -9.91 -34.92
CA GLU A 92 -8.59 -9.72 -33.71
C GLU A 92 -8.65 -10.95 -32.80
N SER A 93 -7.47 -11.47 -32.43
CA SER A 93 -7.39 -12.59 -31.50
C SER A 93 -7.86 -12.15 -30.10
N LYS A 94 -8.72 -12.98 -29.49
CA LYS A 94 -9.17 -12.80 -28.10
C LYS A 94 -8.18 -13.36 -27.08
N VAL A 95 -7.37 -14.34 -27.49
CA VAL A 95 -6.37 -15.00 -26.63
C VAL A 95 -5.09 -14.18 -26.56
N LEU A 96 -4.66 -13.60 -27.69
CA LEU A 96 -3.53 -12.69 -27.77
C LEU A 96 -3.93 -11.39 -28.46
N PRO A 97 -4.52 -10.46 -27.71
CA PRO A 97 -4.92 -9.17 -28.27
C PRO A 97 -3.79 -8.43 -28.98
N PRO A 98 -4.09 -7.49 -29.87
CA PRO A 98 -3.09 -6.61 -30.46
C PRO A 98 -2.23 -5.97 -29.37
N TYR A 99 -0.90 -5.85 -29.66
CA TYR A 99 0.08 -5.23 -28.75
C TYR A 99 0.42 -5.98 -27.46
N MET A 100 -0.26 -7.08 -27.10
CA MET A 100 0.13 -7.89 -25.95
C MET A 100 1.49 -8.56 -26.21
N ARG A 101 2.52 -8.14 -25.49
CA ARG A 101 3.91 -8.64 -25.66
C ARG A 101 4.31 -9.68 -24.62
N ARG A 102 3.50 -9.82 -23.55
CA ARG A 102 3.77 -10.74 -22.43
C ARG A 102 2.49 -11.27 -21.83
N THR A 103 2.58 -12.40 -21.16
CA THR A 103 1.42 -12.99 -20.46
C THR A 103 1.09 -12.22 -19.17
N TYR A 104 -0.16 -12.29 -18.74
CA TYR A 104 -0.60 -11.70 -17.47
C TYR A 104 0.18 -12.21 -16.26
N GLU A 105 0.67 -13.46 -16.28
CA GLU A 105 1.47 -14.03 -15.19
C GLU A 105 2.78 -13.26 -14.98
N VAL A 106 3.44 -12.89 -16.07
CA VAL A 106 4.70 -12.12 -16.01
C VAL A 106 4.42 -10.70 -15.49
N GLU A 107 3.37 -10.06 -16.00
CA GLU A 107 2.97 -8.74 -15.53
C GLU A 107 2.56 -8.76 -14.06
N ASP A 108 1.75 -9.75 -13.64
CA ASP A 108 1.32 -9.92 -12.25
C ASP A 108 2.52 -10.15 -11.31
N LEU A 109 3.51 -10.95 -11.74
CA LEU A 109 4.74 -11.12 -10.96
C LEU A 109 5.47 -9.78 -10.77
N VAL A 110 5.68 -9.02 -11.85
CA VAL A 110 6.34 -7.70 -11.76
C VAL A 110 5.59 -6.77 -10.82
N LEU A 111 4.26 -6.70 -10.94
CA LEU A 111 3.42 -5.89 -10.07
C LEU A 111 3.51 -6.32 -8.60
N ARG A 112 3.54 -7.63 -8.33
CA ARG A 112 3.70 -8.16 -6.95
C ARG A 112 5.08 -7.83 -6.38
N LEU A 113 6.13 -7.96 -7.17
CA LEU A 113 7.49 -7.61 -6.76
C LEU A 113 7.58 -6.10 -6.44
N TYR A 114 7.05 -5.27 -7.32
CA TYR A 114 7.03 -3.82 -7.15
C TYR A 114 6.21 -3.41 -5.91
N ARG A 115 5.00 -3.97 -5.74
CA ARG A 115 4.16 -3.79 -4.54
C ARG A 115 4.84 -4.27 -3.25
N SER A 116 5.79 -5.20 -3.36
CA SER A 116 6.62 -5.65 -2.23
C SER A 116 7.77 -4.70 -1.91
N GLY A 117 7.87 -3.59 -2.63
CA GLY A 117 8.88 -2.54 -2.44
C GLY A 117 10.22 -2.84 -3.09
N LEU A 118 10.25 -3.60 -4.19
CA LEU A 118 11.45 -3.76 -4.99
C LEU A 118 11.54 -2.65 -6.05
N SER A 119 12.77 -2.23 -6.36
CA SER A 119 13.00 -1.24 -7.41
C SER A 119 12.75 -1.83 -8.81
N ASP A 120 12.60 -0.97 -9.81
CA ASP A 120 12.50 -1.39 -11.21
C ASP A 120 13.68 -2.30 -11.62
N GLN A 121 14.89 -2.01 -11.10
CA GLN A 121 16.06 -2.84 -11.35
C GLN A 121 15.94 -4.19 -10.67
N ASP A 122 15.54 -4.26 -9.40
CA ASP A 122 15.37 -5.54 -8.69
C ASP A 122 14.27 -6.38 -9.36
N CYS A 123 13.17 -5.75 -9.78
CA CYS A 123 12.10 -6.42 -10.54
C CYS A 123 12.62 -6.99 -11.87
N ALA A 124 13.44 -6.22 -12.60
CA ALA A 124 14.05 -6.67 -13.84
C ALA A 124 15.00 -7.86 -13.62
N ASP A 125 15.88 -7.76 -12.62
CA ASP A 125 16.88 -8.80 -12.31
C ASP A 125 16.22 -10.10 -11.86
N ILE A 126 15.16 -10.02 -11.02
CA ILE A 126 14.42 -11.21 -10.57
C ILE A 126 13.64 -11.84 -11.74
N THR A 127 13.01 -11.01 -12.58
CA THR A 127 12.26 -11.51 -13.74
C THR A 127 13.20 -12.19 -14.74
N GLU A 128 14.40 -11.62 -14.99
CA GLU A 128 15.43 -12.23 -15.79
C GLU A 128 15.89 -13.59 -15.22
N ALA A 129 16.12 -13.65 -13.91
CA ALA A 129 16.53 -14.89 -13.25
C ALA A 129 15.47 -15.99 -13.33
N LEU A 130 14.18 -15.64 -13.26
CA LEU A 130 13.08 -16.61 -13.30
C LEU A 130 12.71 -17.06 -14.72
N TYR A 131 12.65 -16.10 -15.65
CA TYR A 131 12.11 -16.35 -17.00
C TYR A 131 13.16 -16.32 -18.11
N SER A 132 14.43 -16.05 -17.74
CA SER A 132 15.56 -15.96 -18.69
C SER A 132 15.36 -14.88 -19.76
N GLU A 133 14.56 -13.84 -19.43
CA GLU A 133 14.27 -12.72 -20.29
C GLU A 133 14.66 -11.42 -19.60
N LYS A 134 15.45 -10.59 -20.27
CA LYS A 134 15.96 -9.34 -19.70
C LYS A 134 14.99 -8.20 -19.97
N TYR A 135 14.30 -7.76 -18.92
CA TYR A 135 13.48 -6.55 -19.00
C TYR A 135 14.31 -5.30 -18.71
N SER A 136 14.11 -4.28 -19.54
CA SER A 136 14.69 -2.96 -19.26
C SER A 136 13.93 -2.28 -18.13
N LYS A 137 14.57 -1.33 -17.44
CA LYS A 137 13.88 -0.48 -16.44
C LYS A 137 12.64 0.19 -17.03
N SER A 138 12.74 0.67 -18.27
CA SER A 138 11.58 1.27 -18.96
C SER A 138 10.44 0.29 -19.20
N THR A 139 10.75 -0.98 -19.43
CA THR A 139 9.74 -2.03 -19.56
C THR A 139 9.04 -2.27 -18.22
N ILE A 140 9.79 -2.38 -17.12
CA ILE A 140 9.23 -2.52 -15.78
C ILE A 140 8.38 -1.30 -15.42
N SER A 141 8.88 -0.09 -15.67
CA SER A 141 8.12 1.15 -15.46
C SER A 141 6.80 1.14 -16.21
N SER A 142 6.80 0.73 -17.49
CA SER A 142 5.57 0.61 -18.28
C SER A 142 4.58 -0.43 -17.74
N ILE A 143 5.06 -1.55 -17.18
CA ILE A 143 4.19 -2.52 -16.52
C ILE A 143 3.57 -1.92 -15.26
N THR A 144 4.36 -1.16 -14.50
CA THR A 144 3.89 -0.54 -13.24
C THR A 144 3.04 0.71 -13.46
N ASP A 145 2.93 1.24 -14.68
CA ASP A 145 2.09 2.41 -14.98
C ASP A 145 0.59 2.14 -14.73
N VAL A 146 0.15 0.88 -14.80
CA VAL A 146 -1.21 0.50 -14.39
C VAL A 146 -1.51 0.90 -12.94
N LEU A 147 -0.50 0.99 -12.09
CA LEU A 147 -0.66 1.43 -10.70
C LEU A 147 -0.98 2.93 -10.56
N GLU A 148 -0.83 3.74 -11.62
CA GLU A 148 -1.27 5.15 -11.60
C GLU A 148 -2.80 5.26 -11.51
N GLU A 149 -3.52 4.33 -12.11
CA GLU A 149 -4.98 4.25 -11.94
C GLU A 149 -5.37 3.82 -10.53
N ASP A 150 -4.60 2.90 -9.93
CA ASP A 150 -4.78 2.53 -8.52
C ASP A 150 -4.56 3.75 -7.61
N VAL A 151 -3.52 4.56 -7.86
CA VAL A 151 -3.24 5.80 -7.11
C VAL A 151 -4.39 6.79 -7.24
N LYS A 152 -4.86 7.02 -8.46
CA LYS A 152 -5.98 7.93 -8.72
C LYS A 152 -7.25 7.46 -8.03
N SER A 153 -7.62 6.21 -8.22
CA SER A 153 -8.80 5.60 -7.60
C SER A 153 -8.73 5.65 -6.08
N TYR A 154 -7.53 5.42 -5.52
CA TYR A 154 -7.29 5.48 -4.09
C TYR A 154 -7.47 6.92 -3.54
N ARG A 155 -6.96 7.93 -4.22
CA ARG A 155 -7.08 9.34 -3.85
C ARG A 155 -8.52 9.84 -3.92
N GLU A 156 -9.28 9.40 -4.92
CA GLU A 156 -10.65 9.85 -5.18
C GLU A 156 -11.71 9.02 -4.43
N ARG A 157 -11.33 7.92 -3.78
CA ARG A 157 -12.28 7.02 -3.11
C ARG A 157 -13.09 7.74 -2.04
N PRO A 158 -14.40 7.44 -1.91
CA PRO A 158 -15.23 8.02 -0.86
C PRO A 158 -14.75 7.56 0.52
N ILE A 159 -14.92 8.45 1.50
CA ILE A 159 -14.64 8.20 2.91
C ILE A 159 -15.97 8.12 3.67
N GLU A 160 -16.08 7.20 4.62
CA GLU A 160 -17.24 7.09 5.49
C GLU A 160 -17.44 8.40 6.28
N GLY A 161 -18.70 8.80 6.52
CA GLY A 161 -18.99 10.09 7.12
C GLY A 161 -18.58 10.21 8.59
N ALA A 162 -18.75 9.16 9.39
CA ALA A 162 -18.46 9.17 10.81
C ALA A 162 -17.37 8.15 11.18
N TRP A 163 -16.42 8.59 12.00
CA TRP A 163 -15.32 7.76 12.47
C TRP A 163 -15.26 7.74 14.00
N PHE A 164 -14.88 6.62 14.56
CA PHE A 164 -14.64 6.52 15.99
C PHE A 164 -13.33 7.23 16.36
N ALA A 165 -12.24 6.89 15.68
CA ALA A 165 -10.94 7.52 15.90
C ALA A 165 -10.24 7.79 14.57
N VAL A 166 -9.53 8.91 14.49
CA VAL A 166 -8.62 9.26 13.39
C VAL A 166 -7.22 9.45 13.99
N PHE A 167 -6.23 8.82 13.40
CA PHE A 167 -4.82 8.90 13.78
C PHE A 167 -4.07 9.66 12.71
N LEU A 168 -3.32 10.67 13.13
CA LEU A 168 -2.48 11.50 12.26
C LEU A 168 -1.02 11.30 12.67
N ASP A 169 -0.17 10.95 11.75
CA ASP A 169 1.27 10.76 12.00
C ASP A 169 2.07 11.01 10.72
N SER A 170 3.29 11.50 10.85
CA SER A 170 4.18 11.78 9.74
C SER A 170 5.41 10.92 9.77
N THR A 171 5.89 10.57 8.58
CA THR A 171 7.17 9.87 8.42
C THR A 171 7.99 10.54 7.33
N TYR A 172 9.32 10.54 7.48
CA TYR A 172 10.22 11.19 6.54
C TYR A 172 10.92 10.15 5.68
N VAL A 173 10.93 10.40 4.37
CA VAL A 173 11.57 9.55 3.37
C VAL A 173 12.45 10.36 2.43
N PRO A 174 13.54 9.78 1.88
CA PRO A 174 14.35 10.45 0.89
C PRO A 174 13.65 10.40 -0.48
N LEU A 175 13.30 11.57 -1.01
CA LEU A 175 12.73 11.73 -2.34
C LEU A 175 13.69 12.56 -3.21
N ARG A 176 13.85 12.18 -4.47
CA ARG A 176 14.65 12.91 -5.45
C ARG A 176 13.73 13.80 -6.29
N ARG A 177 13.86 15.12 -6.08
CA ARG A 177 13.34 16.15 -7.00
C ARG A 177 14.53 16.75 -7.79
N LYS A 178 14.86 18.02 -7.55
CA LYS A 178 16.10 18.63 -8.09
C LYS A 178 17.33 18.12 -7.34
N THR A 179 17.19 17.91 -6.04
CA THR A 179 18.18 17.31 -5.13
C THR A 179 17.49 16.24 -4.29
N VAL A 180 18.25 15.34 -3.67
CA VAL A 180 17.70 14.37 -2.72
C VAL A 180 17.47 15.08 -1.40
N GLN A 181 16.20 15.18 -0.98
CA GLN A 181 15.80 15.75 0.30
C GLN A 181 14.90 14.75 1.04
N LYS A 182 14.79 14.93 2.36
CA LYS A 182 13.80 14.21 3.15
C LYS A 182 12.49 14.97 3.04
N GLU A 183 11.48 14.31 2.55
CA GLU A 183 10.12 14.84 2.52
C GLU A 183 9.24 14.11 3.53
N ALA A 184 8.21 14.81 4.01
CA ALA A 184 7.24 14.26 4.95
C ALA A 184 6.14 13.53 4.18
N ILE A 185 5.85 12.31 4.57
CA ILE A 185 4.62 11.61 4.21
C ILE A 185 3.70 11.76 5.42
N ASN A 186 2.67 12.58 5.28
CA ASN A 186 1.62 12.74 6.27
C ASN A 186 0.57 11.65 6.02
N ILE A 187 0.28 10.85 7.01
CA ILE A 187 -0.60 9.67 6.87
C ILE A 187 -1.73 9.75 7.87
N ALA A 188 -2.94 9.52 7.40
CA ALA A 188 -4.11 9.40 8.24
C ALA A 188 -4.69 7.98 8.18
N MET A 189 -4.91 7.38 9.34
CA MET A 189 -5.55 6.09 9.55
C MET A 189 -6.74 6.27 10.48
N GLY A 190 -7.80 5.51 10.30
CA GLY A 190 -8.96 5.59 11.18
C GLY A 190 -9.45 4.24 11.68
N ILE A 191 -10.29 4.33 12.72
CA ILE A 191 -11.15 3.24 13.18
C ILE A 191 -12.58 3.67 12.88
N THR A 192 -13.29 2.88 12.10
CA THR A 192 -14.70 3.14 11.75
C THR A 192 -15.60 3.00 12.98
N MET A 193 -16.86 3.41 12.85
CA MET A 193 -17.86 3.20 13.89
C MET A 193 -18.17 1.69 14.11
N SER A 194 -17.82 0.82 13.17
CA SER A 194 -17.89 -0.65 13.28
C SER A 194 -16.63 -1.31 13.86
N GLY A 195 -15.58 -0.52 14.18
CA GLY A 195 -14.33 -1.01 14.76
C GLY A 195 -13.28 -1.50 13.76
N GLU A 196 -13.53 -1.35 12.47
CA GLU A 196 -12.57 -1.69 11.41
C GLU A 196 -11.48 -0.62 11.28
N ARG A 197 -10.28 -1.03 10.92
CA ARG A 197 -9.18 -0.10 10.65
C ARG A 197 -9.04 0.12 9.17
N LYS A 198 -9.05 1.39 8.76
CA LYS A 198 -8.88 1.76 7.34
C LYS A 198 -7.92 2.93 7.22
N MET A 199 -7.19 2.95 6.12
CA MET A 199 -6.41 4.13 5.76
C MET A 199 -7.35 5.21 5.21
N LEU A 200 -7.26 6.45 5.69
CA LEU A 200 -8.02 7.57 5.11
C LEU A 200 -7.31 8.15 3.90
N GLY A 201 -6.02 8.37 4.01
CA GLY A 201 -5.22 8.91 2.92
C GLY A 201 -3.86 9.42 3.39
N TYR A 202 -3.21 10.17 2.52
CA TYR A 202 -1.86 10.69 2.71
C TYR A 202 -1.64 11.97 1.91
N SER A 203 -0.60 12.73 2.29
CA SER A 203 0.02 13.75 1.44
C SER A 203 1.55 13.63 1.51
N ILE A 204 2.22 14.05 0.43
CA ILE A 204 3.69 14.10 0.36
C ILE A 204 4.07 15.57 0.27
N THR A 205 4.84 16.05 1.23
CA THR A 205 5.16 17.46 1.37
C THR A 205 6.63 17.66 1.76
N PRO A 206 7.26 18.81 1.45
CA PRO A 206 8.64 19.04 1.82
C PRO A 206 8.89 18.93 3.32
N GLN A 207 7.91 19.30 4.12
CA GLN A 207 7.94 19.20 5.59
C GLN A 207 6.52 19.10 6.15
N GLU A 208 6.40 18.53 7.33
CA GLU A 208 5.14 18.52 8.07
C GLU A 208 4.78 19.93 8.53
N SER A 209 3.53 20.34 8.30
CA SER A 209 2.99 21.60 8.78
C SER A 209 1.50 21.48 9.10
N THR A 210 0.99 22.42 9.92
CA THR A 210 -0.44 22.51 10.22
C THR A 210 -1.28 22.86 9.00
N GLU A 211 -0.74 23.63 8.07
CA GLU A 211 -1.39 23.96 6.81
C GLU A 211 -1.59 22.71 5.95
N GLU A 212 -0.57 21.89 5.82
CA GLU A 212 -0.64 20.62 5.08
C GLU A 212 -1.66 19.64 5.68
N TRP A 213 -1.70 19.54 7.01
CA TRP A 213 -2.76 18.77 7.69
C TRP A 213 -4.14 19.36 7.45
N GLY A 214 -4.26 20.69 7.43
CA GLY A 214 -5.51 21.38 7.10
C GLY A 214 -6.00 21.04 5.71
N MET A 215 -5.11 21.08 4.70
CA MET A 215 -5.43 20.72 3.32
C MET A 215 -5.79 19.23 3.17
N LEU A 216 -5.09 18.35 3.86
CA LEU A 216 -5.39 16.91 3.84
C LEU A 216 -6.75 16.60 4.49
N LEU A 217 -7.10 17.25 5.57
CA LEU A 217 -8.43 17.13 6.21
C LEU A 217 -9.53 17.69 5.30
N ASP A 218 -9.29 18.81 4.60
CA ASP A 218 -10.23 19.35 3.61
C ASP A 218 -10.51 18.37 2.48
N ASP A 219 -9.48 17.67 2.00
CA ASP A 219 -9.63 16.59 1.00
C ASP A 219 -10.51 15.46 1.57
N PHE A 220 -10.25 15.02 2.79
CA PHE A 220 -11.08 13.99 3.44
C PHE A 220 -12.54 14.42 3.59
N MET A 221 -12.78 15.66 3.95
CA MET A 221 -14.13 16.21 4.06
C MET A 221 -14.84 16.26 2.71
N LYS A 222 -14.15 16.66 1.65
CA LYS A 222 -14.69 16.62 0.27
C LYS A 222 -15.05 15.20 -0.16
N ARG A 223 -14.28 14.20 0.28
CA ARG A 223 -14.52 12.78 0.00
C ARG A 223 -15.56 12.12 0.91
N GLY A 224 -16.07 12.83 1.93
CA GLY A 224 -17.19 12.37 2.75
C GLY A 224 -16.97 12.35 4.26
N LEU A 225 -15.77 12.59 4.79
CA LEU A 225 -15.51 12.67 6.23
C LEU A 225 -16.34 13.82 6.83
N LYS A 226 -17.17 13.53 7.83
CA LYS A 226 -18.04 14.50 8.52
C LYS A 226 -17.67 14.70 9.98
N SER A 227 -17.27 13.63 10.66
CA SER A 227 -17.00 13.67 12.09
C SER A 227 -16.05 12.56 12.55
N ALA A 228 -15.39 12.79 13.67
CA ALA A 228 -14.67 11.80 14.44
C ALA A 228 -14.97 12.00 15.94
N LYS A 229 -15.05 10.91 16.73
CA LYS A 229 -15.21 11.04 18.19
C LYS A 229 -13.89 11.49 18.84
N ILE A 230 -12.75 11.04 18.31
CA ILE A 230 -11.42 11.40 18.79
C ILE A 230 -10.41 11.46 17.64
N VAL A 231 -9.51 12.43 17.68
CA VAL A 231 -8.35 12.51 16.80
C VAL A 231 -7.08 12.35 17.63
N VAL A 232 -6.18 11.48 17.23
CA VAL A 232 -4.91 11.19 17.91
C VAL A 232 -3.77 11.68 17.03
N SER A 233 -2.91 12.57 17.55
CA SER A 233 -1.75 13.08 16.82
C SER A 233 -0.50 13.12 17.71
N ASP A 234 0.67 13.35 17.11
CA ASP A 234 1.92 13.56 17.86
C ASP A 234 2.02 14.93 18.55
N GLY A 235 1.09 15.84 18.23
CA GLY A 235 0.97 17.14 18.88
C GLY A 235 1.80 18.24 18.22
N LEU A 236 1.86 18.25 16.88
CA LEU A 236 2.39 19.38 16.12
C LEU A 236 1.76 20.71 16.63
N ALA A 237 2.61 21.72 16.79
CA ALA A 237 2.13 23.04 17.24
C ALA A 237 1.06 23.60 16.30
N GLY A 238 -0.08 24.02 16.85
CA GLY A 238 -1.21 24.56 16.08
C GLY A 238 -2.18 23.52 15.52
N ILE A 239 -1.90 22.22 15.60
CA ILE A 239 -2.80 21.18 15.07
C ILE A 239 -4.18 21.21 15.75
N SER A 240 -4.25 21.53 17.03
CA SER A 240 -5.52 21.62 17.79
C SER A 240 -6.49 22.61 17.15
N SER A 241 -6.01 23.81 16.76
CA SER A 241 -6.84 24.81 16.08
C SER A 241 -7.34 24.34 14.71
N VAL A 242 -6.54 23.56 13.98
CA VAL A 242 -6.97 22.96 12.71
C VAL A 242 -8.06 21.92 12.97
N LEU A 243 -7.89 21.07 13.99
CA LEU A 243 -8.88 20.05 14.33
C LEU A 243 -10.20 20.67 14.81
N ASP A 244 -10.15 21.70 15.65
CA ASP A 244 -11.33 22.43 16.11
C ASP A 244 -12.12 23.04 14.94
N SER A 245 -11.41 23.57 13.94
CA SER A 245 -12.02 24.15 12.75
C SER A 245 -12.60 23.09 11.80
N LYS A 246 -11.89 21.97 11.56
CA LYS A 246 -12.25 20.99 10.52
C LYS A 246 -13.13 19.86 11.05
N LEU A 247 -12.94 19.44 12.29
CA LEU A 247 -13.68 18.36 12.95
C LEU A 247 -14.25 18.83 14.29
N PRO A 248 -15.15 19.83 14.28
CA PRO A 248 -15.72 20.37 15.51
C PRO A 248 -16.41 19.27 16.30
N GLY A 249 -16.13 19.21 17.61
CA GLY A 249 -16.65 18.18 18.52
C GLY A 249 -15.81 16.90 18.61
N ALA A 250 -14.79 16.74 17.79
CA ALA A 250 -13.81 15.67 17.99
C ALA A 250 -12.91 16.02 19.20
N ARG A 251 -12.71 15.06 20.09
CA ARG A 251 -11.71 15.23 21.15
C ARG A 251 -10.32 15.10 20.57
N HIS A 252 -9.40 15.99 20.91
CA HIS A 252 -8.01 15.85 20.51
C HIS A 252 -7.22 15.12 21.60
N GLN A 253 -6.52 14.06 21.24
CA GLN A 253 -5.61 13.30 22.08
C GLN A 253 -4.19 13.44 21.56
N ARG A 254 -3.28 13.96 22.33
CA ARG A 254 -1.85 13.89 22.00
C ARG A 254 -1.29 12.51 22.35
N CYS A 255 -0.52 11.94 21.45
CA CYS A 255 0.07 10.63 21.62
C CYS A 255 0.94 10.56 22.89
N PHE A 256 0.56 9.73 23.84
CA PHE A 256 1.22 9.58 25.13
C PHE A 256 2.69 9.21 25.01
N VAL A 257 3.03 8.36 24.04
CA VAL A 257 4.43 7.93 23.78
C VAL A 257 5.27 9.12 23.29
N HIS A 258 4.73 9.96 22.41
CA HIS A 258 5.43 11.15 21.93
C HIS A 258 5.59 12.19 23.04
N LEU A 259 4.58 12.39 23.88
CA LEU A 259 4.67 13.26 25.05
C LEU A 259 5.75 12.76 26.04
N ALA A 260 5.78 11.46 26.32
CA ALA A 260 6.81 10.87 27.18
C ALA A 260 8.22 11.08 26.63
N ARG A 261 8.42 10.84 25.31
CA ARG A 261 9.73 11.08 24.65
C ARG A 261 10.13 12.56 24.70
N ASN A 262 9.18 13.47 24.50
CA ASN A 262 9.42 14.90 24.59
C ASN A 262 9.82 15.32 26.00
N LEU A 263 9.21 14.75 27.03
CA LEU A 263 9.60 14.94 28.43
C LEU A 263 11.01 14.41 28.70
N GLY A 264 11.32 13.18 28.25
CA GLY A 264 12.66 12.61 28.39
C GLY A 264 13.76 13.49 27.77
N ALA A 265 13.46 14.15 26.64
CA ALA A 265 14.39 15.09 26.00
C ALA A 265 14.62 16.41 26.78
N LYS A 266 13.79 16.71 27.78
CA LYS A 266 13.85 17.94 28.57
C LYS A 266 14.59 17.78 29.90
N VAL A 267 15.03 16.58 30.23
CA VAL A 267 15.74 16.24 31.45
C VAL A 267 17.11 15.63 31.17
N MET A 268 17.97 15.55 32.21
CA MET A 268 19.28 14.93 32.07
C MET A 268 19.17 13.42 31.86
N LYS A 269 20.16 12.82 31.19
CA LYS A 269 20.19 11.38 30.87
C LYS A 269 19.82 10.42 32.02
N PRO A 270 20.32 10.62 33.27
CA PRO A 270 19.97 9.75 34.37
C PRO A 270 18.47 9.70 34.70
N ASP A 271 17.78 10.83 34.52
CA ASP A 271 16.39 10.99 34.92
C ASP A 271 15.40 10.66 33.79
N GLN A 272 15.90 10.45 32.56
CA GLN A 272 15.05 10.20 31.39
C GLN A 272 14.14 8.98 31.55
N ALA A 273 14.67 7.89 32.03
CA ALA A 273 13.90 6.67 32.19
C ALA A 273 12.80 6.83 33.23
N GLU A 274 13.12 7.47 34.36
CA GLU A 274 12.19 7.68 35.47
C GLU A 274 11.05 8.60 35.08
N ILE A 275 11.34 9.78 34.52
CA ILE A 275 10.29 10.74 34.12
C ILE A 275 9.35 10.15 33.07
N MET A 276 9.90 9.44 32.08
CA MET A 276 9.10 8.79 31.04
C MET A 276 8.19 7.71 31.63
N GLN A 277 8.71 6.88 32.53
CA GLN A 277 7.93 5.82 33.16
C GLN A 277 6.82 6.40 34.06
N GLU A 278 7.13 7.38 34.91
CA GLU A 278 6.12 8.05 35.74
C GLU A 278 5.02 8.70 34.90
N PHE A 279 5.41 9.33 33.78
CA PHE A 279 4.41 9.92 32.87
C PHE A 279 3.53 8.83 32.25
N MET A 280 4.13 7.72 31.78
CA MET A 280 3.36 6.61 31.21
C MET A 280 2.40 5.97 32.21
N ASP A 281 2.74 5.94 33.50
CA ASP A 281 1.90 5.38 34.56
C ASP A 281 0.63 6.21 34.80
N LEU A 282 0.59 7.49 34.37
CA LEU A 282 -0.63 8.31 34.39
C LEU A 282 -1.73 7.70 33.52
N SER A 283 -1.38 7.04 32.41
CA SER A 283 -2.35 6.40 31.51
C SER A 283 -3.02 5.15 32.12
N ARG A 284 -2.50 4.65 33.24
CA ARG A 284 -2.99 3.45 33.93
C ARG A 284 -3.88 3.76 35.11
N LYS A 285 -4.14 5.04 35.39
CA LYS A 285 -5.05 5.47 36.45
C LYS A 285 -6.48 5.02 36.13
N LYS A 286 -7.29 4.81 37.20
CA LYS A 286 -8.67 4.29 37.00
C LYS A 286 -9.58 5.28 36.28
N GLY A 287 -9.40 6.58 36.49
CA GLY A 287 -10.24 7.61 35.91
C GLY A 287 -9.50 8.92 35.63
N ALA A 288 -10.17 9.82 34.92
CA ALA A 288 -9.62 11.12 34.53
C ALA A 288 -9.21 11.98 35.74
N GLU A 289 -10.06 12.03 36.77
CA GLU A 289 -9.77 12.82 37.98
C GLU A 289 -8.50 12.36 38.70
N GLU A 290 -8.33 11.03 38.87
CA GLU A 290 -7.13 10.48 39.48
C GLU A 290 -5.90 10.77 38.61
N ALA A 291 -6.04 10.65 37.28
CA ALA A 291 -4.95 10.94 36.34
C ALA A 291 -4.53 12.40 36.35
N ILE A 292 -5.47 13.33 36.37
CA ILE A 292 -5.21 14.78 36.43
C ILE A 292 -4.57 15.16 37.77
N SER A 293 -5.05 14.60 38.88
CA SER A 293 -4.44 14.85 40.23
C SER A 293 -3.00 14.32 40.29
N ALA A 294 -2.77 13.10 39.76
CA ALA A 294 -1.43 12.51 39.66
C ALA A 294 -0.53 13.34 38.72
N TYR A 295 -1.07 13.85 37.61
CA TYR A 295 -0.34 14.72 36.68
C TYR A 295 0.07 16.05 37.37
N SER A 296 -0.79 16.64 38.15
CA SER A 296 -0.47 17.87 38.91
C SER A 296 0.70 17.60 39.86
N SER A 297 0.71 16.45 40.53
CA SER A 297 1.80 16.04 41.44
C SER A 297 3.10 15.77 40.66
N PHE A 298 3.00 15.13 39.49
CA PHE A 298 4.10 14.90 38.56
C PHE A 298 4.74 16.22 38.08
N VAL A 299 3.93 17.16 37.62
CA VAL A 299 4.40 18.49 37.17
C VAL A 299 5.07 19.26 38.34
N LYS A 300 4.51 19.20 39.55
CA LYS A 300 5.12 19.79 40.72
C LYS A 300 6.48 19.21 41.04
N LYS A 301 6.62 17.86 41.06
CA LYS A 301 7.89 17.15 41.30
C LYS A 301 8.95 17.53 40.28
N TRP A 302 8.66 17.28 38.99
CA TRP A 302 9.63 17.43 37.93
C TRP A 302 9.84 18.88 37.50
N GLY A 303 8.84 19.72 37.61
CA GLY A 303 8.92 21.17 37.31
C GLY A 303 9.78 21.96 38.31
N LEU A 304 9.94 21.46 39.56
CA LEU A 304 10.91 22.01 40.51
C LEU A 304 12.33 21.69 40.15
N LEU A 305 12.59 20.46 39.63
CA LEU A 305 13.90 20.01 39.21
C LEU A 305 14.29 20.57 37.84
N TYR A 306 13.32 20.66 36.94
CA TYR A 306 13.52 21.02 35.53
C TYR A 306 12.52 22.10 35.09
N PRO A 307 12.91 23.40 35.03
CA PRO A 307 12.06 24.47 34.53
C PRO A 307 11.50 24.24 33.13
N SER A 308 12.23 23.46 32.30
CA SER A 308 11.80 23.04 30.96
C SER A 308 10.55 22.14 30.98
N VAL A 309 10.40 21.31 32.01
CA VAL A 309 9.21 20.47 32.22
C VAL A 309 8.02 21.31 32.62
N ARG A 310 8.21 22.29 33.51
CA ARG A 310 7.16 23.23 33.90
C ARG A 310 6.63 24.00 32.67
N LYS A 311 7.55 24.59 31.89
CA LYS A 311 7.17 25.32 30.66
C LYS A 311 6.41 24.41 29.70
N TRP A 312 6.87 23.19 29.50
CA TRP A 312 6.19 22.21 28.65
C TRP A 312 4.76 21.92 29.13
N SER A 313 4.54 21.80 30.44
CA SER A 313 3.20 21.54 30.99
C SER A 313 2.25 22.75 30.86
N GLU A 314 2.76 23.96 30.75
CA GLU A 314 1.98 25.16 30.49
C GLU A 314 1.55 25.30 29.03
N GLU A 315 2.26 24.64 28.09
CA GLU A 315 1.98 24.67 26.66
C GLU A 315 0.95 23.60 26.20
N ILE A 316 0.57 22.66 27.06
CA ILE A 316 -0.30 21.53 26.69
C ILE A 316 -1.48 21.43 27.66
N SER A 317 -2.69 21.46 27.10
CA SER A 317 -3.90 21.26 27.90
C SER A 317 -3.97 19.84 28.48
N PRO A 318 -4.29 19.64 29.76
CA PRO A 318 -4.60 18.34 30.32
C PRO A 318 -5.70 17.60 29.55
N ASP A 319 -6.66 18.32 28.96
CA ASP A 319 -7.71 17.73 28.13
C ASP A 319 -7.17 17.04 26.87
N GLU A 320 -6.07 17.56 26.30
CA GLU A 320 -5.39 16.92 25.16
C GLU A 320 -4.50 15.73 25.58
N ILE A 321 -4.08 15.70 26.85
CA ILE A 321 -3.30 14.58 27.41
C ILE A 321 -4.23 13.42 27.76
N PHE A 322 -5.38 13.71 28.37
CA PHE A 322 -6.26 12.73 28.98
C PHE A 322 -7.62 12.56 28.28
N ALA A 323 -7.78 13.03 27.02
CA ALA A 323 -9.00 12.91 26.24
C ALA A 323 -9.53 11.48 26.17
N PHE A 324 -8.61 10.49 26.12
CA PHE A 324 -8.94 9.07 26.02
C PHE A 324 -9.72 8.53 27.23
N TYR A 325 -9.63 9.16 28.40
CA TYR A 325 -10.41 8.75 29.59
C TYR A 325 -11.93 8.92 29.38
N GLY A 326 -12.35 9.80 28.47
CA GLY A 326 -13.75 9.94 28.09
C GLY A 326 -14.33 8.78 27.28
N PHE A 327 -13.57 7.70 27.10
CA PHE A 327 -13.96 6.51 26.32
C PHE A 327 -13.91 5.26 27.19
N PRO A 328 -14.65 4.19 26.78
CA PRO A 328 -14.67 2.92 27.51
C PRO A 328 -13.27 2.34 27.74
N GLU A 329 -13.03 1.76 28.93
CA GLU A 329 -11.73 1.30 29.39
C GLU A 329 -11.06 0.34 28.39
N GLY A 330 -11.81 -0.60 27.81
CA GLY A 330 -11.31 -1.56 26.82
C GLY A 330 -10.73 -0.93 25.55
N LEU A 331 -11.08 0.33 25.24
CA LEU A 331 -10.58 1.08 24.08
C LEU A 331 -9.47 2.07 24.40
N ARG A 332 -9.35 2.50 25.65
CA ARG A 332 -8.36 3.52 26.04
C ARG A 332 -6.97 3.18 25.55
N ALA A 333 -6.56 1.91 25.71
CA ALA A 333 -5.27 1.40 25.24
C ALA A 333 -5.08 1.47 23.70
N LYS A 334 -6.11 1.73 22.93
CA LYS A 334 -6.05 1.83 21.46
C LYS A 334 -6.00 3.25 20.95
N ILE A 335 -6.39 4.22 21.78
CA ILE A 335 -6.58 5.62 21.39
C ILE A 335 -5.71 6.62 22.15
N TYR A 336 -4.98 6.22 23.22
CA TYR A 336 -4.07 7.13 23.91
C TYR A 336 -2.69 7.22 23.23
N THR A 337 -2.42 6.37 22.21
CA THR A 337 -1.15 6.34 21.47
C THR A 337 -1.37 6.18 19.96
N ASN A 338 -0.40 6.63 19.17
CA ASN A 338 -0.33 6.38 17.72
C ASN A 338 0.23 5.00 17.34
N ASN A 339 0.28 4.03 18.26
CA ASN A 339 0.94 2.73 18.03
C ASN A 339 0.43 1.99 16.79
N CYS A 340 -0.84 2.15 16.42
CA CYS A 340 -1.41 1.51 15.24
C CYS A 340 -0.79 2.08 13.95
N ILE A 341 -0.69 3.41 13.84
CA ILE A 341 -0.09 4.08 12.69
C ILE A 341 1.45 4.06 12.75
N GLU A 342 2.08 4.13 13.95
CA GLU A 342 3.52 3.94 14.10
C GLU A 342 4.00 2.57 13.59
N GLY A 343 3.25 1.51 13.89
CA GLY A 343 3.52 0.16 13.36
C GLY A 343 3.48 0.13 11.84
N PHE A 344 2.52 0.84 11.25
CA PHE A 344 2.41 0.99 9.81
C PHE A 344 3.56 1.84 9.24
N ASN A 345 3.89 2.97 9.86
CA ASN A 345 5.03 3.81 9.46
C ASN A 345 6.38 3.06 9.53
N LYS A 346 6.56 2.17 10.50
CA LYS A 346 7.73 1.27 10.55
C LYS A 346 7.77 0.32 9.34
N GLN A 347 6.62 -0.16 8.89
CA GLN A 347 6.54 -0.99 7.69
C GLN A 347 6.88 -0.18 6.44
N ILE A 348 6.32 1.02 6.29
CA ILE A 348 6.69 1.96 5.22
C ILE A 348 8.19 2.23 5.22
N LYS A 349 8.76 2.64 6.36
CA LYS A 349 10.21 2.91 6.47
C LYS A 349 11.06 1.70 6.11
N ARG A 350 10.64 0.48 6.47
CA ARG A 350 11.36 -0.75 6.14
C ARG A 350 11.32 -1.05 4.65
N MET A 351 10.19 -0.80 3.99
CA MET A 351 10.07 -0.98 2.55
C MET A 351 10.82 0.09 1.79
N ILE A 352 10.69 1.35 2.21
CA ILE A 352 11.41 2.49 1.61
C ILE A 352 12.93 2.39 1.79
N LYS A 353 13.41 1.82 2.91
CA LYS A 353 14.86 1.58 3.10
C LYS A 353 15.48 0.64 2.08
N LYS A 354 14.69 -0.17 1.38
CA LYS A 354 15.16 -0.97 0.24
C LYS A 354 15.39 -0.10 -1.00
N HIS A 355 14.66 0.99 -1.10
CA HIS A 355 14.91 2.04 -2.10
C HIS A 355 15.85 3.06 -1.49
N ILE A 356 17.05 3.22 -2.07
CA ILE A 356 18.02 4.24 -1.61
C ILE A 356 17.39 5.63 -1.72
N GLN A 357 16.56 5.84 -2.75
CA GLN A 357 15.77 7.05 -3.02
C GLN A 357 14.70 6.73 -4.06
N PHE A 358 13.57 7.39 -4.00
CA PHE A 358 12.62 7.37 -5.11
C PHE A 358 13.09 8.26 -6.24
N VAL A 359 12.85 7.82 -7.46
CA VAL A 359 13.25 8.56 -8.67
C VAL A 359 12.40 9.83 -8.81
N ASP A 360 11.11 9.73 -8.46
CA ASP A 360 10.15 10.82 -8.47
C ASP A 360 8.99 10.52 -7.51
N GLU A 361 8.10 11.49 -7.36
CA GLU A 361 6.91 11.41 -6.49
C GLU A 361 5.90 10.35 -6.98
N LYS A 362 5.77 10.16 -8.29
CA LYS A 362 4.88 9.13 -8.84
C LYS A 362 5.30 7.71 -8.46
N ALA A 363 6.58 7.41 -8.51
CA ALA A 363 7.12 6.13 -8.09
C ALA A 363 6.88 5.89 -6.59
N GLU A 364 7.07 6.93 -5.77
CA GLU A 364 6.77 6.88 -4.34
C GLU A 364 5.28 6.61 -4.09
N GLU A 365 4.38 7.31 -4.77
CA GLU A 365 2.93 7.13 -4.63
C GLU A 365 2.47 5.73 -5.04
N LYS A 366 2.97 5.18 -6.15
CA LYS A 366 2.67 3.81 -6.56
C LYS A 366 3.00 2.80 -5.46
N VAL A 367 4.16 2.96 -4.83
CA VAL A 367 4.58 2.08 -3.71
C VAL A 367 3.71 2.30 -2.48
N LEU A 368 3.48 3.56 -2.08
CA LEU A 368 2.66 3.89 -0.91
C LEU A 368 1.23 3.38 -1.04
N VAL A 369 0.57 3.65 -2.15
CA VAL A 369 -0.81 3.21 -2.38
C VAL A 369 -0.91 1.69 -2.42
N SER A 370 0.09 1.02 -3.01
CA SER A 370 0.15 -0.44 -2.99
C SER A 370 0.23 -1.01 -1.57
N ILE A 371 0.99 -0.34 -0.68
CA ILE A 371 1.08 -0.72 0.74
C ILE A 371 -0.25 -0.48 1.43
N PHE A 372 -0.92 0.64 1.15
CA PHE A 372 -2.22 0.98 1.75
C PHE A 372 -3.32 -0.01 1.34
N LEU A 373 -3.42 -0.32 0.06
CA LEU A 373 -4.37 -1.31 -0.46
C LEU A 373 -4.15 -2.69 0.17
N HIS A 374 -2.89 -3.11 0.26
CA HIS A 374 -2.54 -4.36 0.92
C HIS A 374 -2.87 -4.38 2.42
N TYR A 375 -2.67 -3.26 3.11
CA TYR A 375 -3.05 -3.12 4.52
C TYR A 375 -4.57 -3.20 4.69
N ASP A 376 -5.32 -2.44 3.90
CA ASP A 376 -6.78 -2.42 3.95
C ASP A 376 -7.37 -3.82 3.66
N GLU A 377 -6.78 -4.57 2.71
CA GLU A 377 -7.19 -5.94 2.39
C GLU A 377 -6.92 -6.93 3.55
N LYS A 378 -5.72 -6.88 4.14
CA LYS A 378 -5.29 -7.84 5.18
C LYS A 378 -5.79 -7.50 6.57
N VAL A 379 -5.82 -6.24 6.93
CA VAL A 379 -6.09 -5.76 8.28
C VAL A 379 -7.42 -5.04 8.39
N GLY A 380 -7.85 -4.36 7.33
CA GLY A 380 -9.05 -3.53 7.29
C GLY A 380 -10.33 -4.28 7.66
N LYS A 381 -10.40 -5.58 7.39
CA LYS A 381 -11.54 -6.43 7.73
C LYS A 381 -11.53 -6.96 9.18
N ARG A 382 -10.47 -6.68 9.95
CA ARG A 382 -10.36 -7.15 11.34
C ARG A 382 -10.87 -6.08 12.29
N LYS A 383 -11.88 -6.42 13.07
CA LYS A 383 -12.37 -5.56 14.14
C LYS A 383 -11.26 -5.30 15.18
N THR A 384 -11.19 -4.09 15.67
CA THR A 384 -10.27 -3.70 16.75
C THR A 384 -10.64 -4.48 18.01
N ARG A 385 -9.66 -5.15 18.63
CA ARG A 385 -9.86 -5.96 19.85
C ARG A 385 -10.46 -5.10 20.97
N GLY A 386 -11.55 -5.56 21.55
CA GLY A 386 -12.33 -4.84 22.58
C GLY A 386 -13.53 -4.08 22.02
N TRP A 387 -13.77 -4.11 20.70
CA TRP A 387 -14.90 -3.44 20.09
C TRP A 387 -16.26 -4.03 20.49
N GLU A 388 -16.32 -5.35 20.72
CA GLU A 388 -17.51 -6.07 21.16
C GLU A 388 -18.11 -5.50 22.47
N MET A 389 -17.28 -4.89 23.30
CA MET A 389 -17.71 -4.25 24.55
C MET A 389 -18.50 -2.95 24.33
N ILE A 390 -18.29 -2.27 23.19
CA ILE A 390 -18.99 -1.03 22.83
C ILE A 390 -20.36 -1.33 22.25
N GLU A 391 -20.41 -2.29 21.32
CA GLU A 391 -21.67 -2.75 20.72
C GLU A 391 -22.65 -3.23 21.82
N ALA A 392 -22.12 -3.77 22.92
CA ALA A 392 -22.93 -4.18 24.07
C ALA A 392 -23.41 -3.01 24.98
N THR A 393 -22.73 -1.84 24.92
CA THR A 393 -23.08 -0.66 25.73
C THR A 393 -24.00 0.29 24.97
N GLU A 394 -23.78 0.47 23.66
CA GLU A 394 -24.64 1.32 22.81
C GLU A 394 -26.02 0.68 22.50
N ASN A 395 -26.16 -0.65 22.64
CA ASN A 395 -27.45 -1.34 22.53
C ASN A 395 -28.28 -1.36 23.84
N LYS A 396 -27.81 -0.69 24.88
CA LYS A 396 -28.52 -0.60 26.18
C LYS A 396 -29.12 0.77 26.47
N ASP A 397 -28.81 1.75 25.63
CA ASP A 397 -29.40 3.10 25.64
C ASP A 397 -30.35 3.24 24.41
#